data_e7e2d5b379972a3466d5b4c0b85bcf72
#
_entry.id   e7e2d5b379972a3466d5b4c0b85bcf72
#
_cell.length_a   1.000
_cell.length_b   1.000
_cell.length_c   1.000
_cell.angle_alpha   90.00
_cell.angle_beta   90.00
_cell.angle_gamma   90.00
#
_symmetry.space_group_name_H-M   'P 1'
#
loop_
_entity.id
_entity.type
_entity.pdbx_description
1 polymer ?
#
loop_
_entity_poly.entity_id
_entity_poly.type
_entity_poly.pdbx_seq_one_letter_code
_entity_poly.pdbx_strand_id
1 'polypeptide(L)'
;MSCTKRVIHFLAKESLTKGILGPAFKALGIIPVNRAIHDKDALKSAINTLEQDKVIGIFPEGTINRTDDLIMPFKIGAVKMAKETNTKIVPFVITGKYKVFKKSVTIEFLKPIEIKSEDLTKENERLMKIIRKKLEEKRK
;
A
#
# COMPACT_ATOMS: atom_id res chain seq x y z
N MET A 1 14.77 -8.08 -7.88
CA MET A 1 15.14 -8.61 -6.55
C MET A 1 13.97 -8.40 -5.62
N SER A 2 13.43 -9.44 -5.02
CA SER A 2 12.38 -9.29 -3.99
C SER A 2 13.03 -8.80 -2.70
N CYS A 3 12.51 -7.73 -2.12
CA CYS A 3 13.00 -7.18 -0.85
C CYS A 3 12.60 -8.04 0.36
N THR A 4 11.77 -9.06 0.15
CA THR A 4 11.31 -9.99 1.17
C THR A 4 11.14 -11.38 0.56
N LYS A 5 11.33 -12.43 1.37
CA LYS A 5 11.02 -13.81 0.99
C LYS A 5 9.52 -14.13 1.10
N ARG A 6 8.73 -13.23 1.71
CA ARG A 6 7.29 -13.39 1.90
C ARG A 6 6.54 -12.87 0.67
N VAL A 7 5.48 -13.56 0.27
CA VAL A 7 4.58 -13.08 -0.79
C VAL A 7 3.83 -11.86 -0.29
N ILE A 8 3.84 -10.78 -1.07
CA ILE A 8 3.10 -9.55 -0.77
C ILE A 8 1.80 -9.59 -1.57
N HIS A 9 0.67 -9.55 -0.87
CA HIS A 9 -0.66 -9.50 -1.47
C HIS A 9 -1.06 -8.05 -1.69
N PHE A 10 -1.08 -7.58 -2.95
CA PHE A 10 -1.42 -6.20 -3.27
C PHE A 10 -2.92 -6.02 -3.46
N LEU A 11 -3.46 -4.93 -2.88
CA LEU A 11 -4.79 -4.46 -3.22
C LEU A 11 -4.74 -3.71 -4.56
N ALA A 12 -5.48 -4.19 -5.55
CA ALA A 12 -5.48 -3.62 -6.89
C ALA A 12 -6.89 -3.49 -7.44
N LYS A 13 -7.07 -2.61 -8.46
CA LYS A 13 -8.37 -2.41 -9.09
C LYS A 13 -8.94 -3.73 -9.65
N GLU A 14 -10.21 -4.00 -9.37
CA GLU A 14 -10.92 -5.22 -9.80
C GLU A 14 -10.79 -5.49 -11.31
N SER A 15 -10.76 -4.44 -12.14
CA SER A 15 -10.60 -4.61 -13.59
C SER A 15 -9.31 -5.33 -14.01
N LEU A 16 -8.26 -5.32 -13.19
CA LEU A 16 -7.03 -6.06 -13.46
C LEU A 16 -7.23 -7.57 -13.34
N THR A 17 -8.17 -8.02 -12.51
CA THR A 17 -8.44 -9.44 -12.28
C THR A 17 -9.52 -10.01 -13.21
N LYS A 18 -10.19 -9.15 -14.00
CA LYS A 18 -11.24 -9.55 -14.98
C LYS A 18 -10.71 -9.75 -16.40
N GLY A 19 -9.48 -9.34 -16.71
CA GLY A 19 -8.86 -9.50 -18.04
C GLY A 19 -8.27 -10.90 -18.28
N ILE A 20 -7.69 -11.10 -19.46
CA ILE A 20 -7.03 -12.36 -19.87
C ILE A 20 -5.95 -12.81 -18.86
N LEU A 21 -5.27 -11.86 -18.22
CA LEU A 21 -4.27 -12.11 -17.18
C LEU A 21 -4.88 -12.23 -15.76
N GLY A 22 -6.20 -12.16 -15.63
CA GLY A 22 -6.90 -12.24 -14.35
C GLY A 22 -6.53 -13.46 -13.50
N PRO A 23 -6.53 -14.69 -14.06
CA PRO A 23 -6.12 -15.88 -13.33
C PRO A 23 -4.68 -15.80 -12.82
N ALA A 24 -3.75 -15.25 -13.60
CA ALA A 24 -2.36 -15.05 -13.18
C ALA A 24 -2.25 -14.05 -12.03
N PHE A 25 -2.97 -12.93 -12.08
CA PHE A 25 -3.00 -11.96 -10.97
C PHE A 25 -3.60 -12.53 -9.69
N LYS A 26 -4.62 -13.36 -9.79
CA LYS A 26 -5.19 -14.08 -8.64
C LYS A 26 -4.18 -15.07 -8.05
N ALA A 27 -3.46 -15.82 -8.90
CA ALA A 27 -2.41 -16.73 -8.47
C ALA A 27 -1.25 -16.00 -7.77
N LEU A 28 -0.96 -14.76 -8.15
CA LEU A 28 0.01 -13.88 -7.48
C LEU A 28 -0.52 -13.28 -6.17
N GLY A 29 -1.76 -13.62 -5.76
CA GLY A 29 -2.35 -13.18 -4.51
C GLY A 29 -2.83 -11.73 -4.52
N ILE A 30 -3.16 -11.17 -5.70
CA ILE A 30 -3.77 -9.84 -5.77
C ILE A 30 -5.19 -9.89 -5.24
N ILE A 31 -5.50 -8.97 -4.31
CA ILE A 31 -6.83 -8.77 -3.76
C ILE A 31 -7.54 -7.70 -4.60
N PRO A 32 -8.60 -8.06 -5.34
CA PRO A 32 -9.34 -7.10 -6.15
C PRO A 32 -10.12 -6.12 -5.27
N VAL A 33 -10.10 -4.84 -5.64
CA VAL A 33 -10.83 -3.77 -4.95
C VAL A 33 -11.72 -3.05 -5.94
N ASN A 34 -13.00 -2.94 -5.63
CA ASN A 34 -13.92 -2.06 -6.34
C ASN A 34 -13.81 -0.64 -5.76
N ARG A 35 -13.17 0.27 -6.49
CA ARG A 35 -12.91 1.63 -6.03
C ARG A 35 -14.13 2.56 -6.10
N ALA A 36 -15.19 2.14 -6.80
CA ALA A 36 -16.41 2.95 -6.96
C ALA A 36 -17.32 2.90 -5.74
N ILE A 37 -17.16 1.88 -4.90
CA ILE A 37 -17.91 1.68 -3.67
C ILE A 37 -16.94 1.48 -2.50
N HIS A 38 -17.43 1.71 -1.27
CA HIS A 38 -16.69 1.28 -0.08
C HIS A 38 -16.69 -0.25 -0.03
N ASP A 39 -15.65 -0.84 -0.63
CA ASP A 39 -15.53 -2.27 -0.79
C ASP A 39 -15.20 -2.94 0.55
N LYS A 40 -16.26 -3.27 1.30
CA LYS A 40 -16.16 -3.97 2.58
C LYS A 40 -15.59 -5.38 2.42
N ASP A 41 -15.84 -6.02 1.29
CA ASP A 41 -15.37 -7.39 1.03
C ASP A 41 -13.86 -7.40 0.77
N ALA A 42 -13.33 -6.42 0.04
CA ALA A 42 -11.91 -6.26 -0.14
C ALA A 42 -11.19 -5.96 1.20
N LEU A 43 -11.77 -5.10 2.04
CA LEU A 43 -11.24 -4.82 3.37
C LEU A 43 -11.23 -6.10 4.24
N LYS A 44 -12.33 -6.84 4.25
CA LYS A 44 -12.45 -8.11 4.99
C LYS A 44 -11.45 -9.15 4.49
N SER A 45 -11.29 -9.29 3.18
CA SER A 45 -10.30 -10.19 2.57
C SER A 45 -8.87 -9.82 2.95
N ALA A 46 -8.55 -8.52 3.01
CA ALA A 46 -7.25 -8.03 3.45
C ALA A 46 -7.01 -8.33 4.95
N ILE A 47 -8.00 -8.10 5.81
CA ILE A 47 -7.93 -8.43 7.24
C ILE A 47 -7.66 -9.93 7.43
N ASN A 48 -8.45 -10.80 6.80
CA ASN A 48 -8.25 -12.26 6.86
C ASN A 48 -6.84 -12.66 6.39
N THR A 49 -6.29 -11.96 5.40
CA THR A 49 -4.93 -12.22 4.91
C THR A 49 -3.89 -11.84 5.95
N LEU A 50 -4.05 -10.72 6.66
CA LEU A 50 -3.17 -10.30 7.75
C LEU A 50 -3.26 -11.24 8.96
N GLU A 51 -4.47 -11.71 9.32
CA GLU A 51 -4.69 -12.68 10.39
C GLU A 51 -4.02 -14.03 10.12
N GLN A 52 -3.79 -14.39 8.86
CA GLN A 52 -3.01 -15.55 8.45
C GLN A 52 -1.49 -15.28 8.44
N ASP A 53 -1.02 -14.23 9.11
CA ASP A 53 0.38 -13.80 9.14
C ASP A 53 0.99 -13.57 7.75
N LYS A 54 0.18 -13.15 6.77
CA LYS A 54 0.61 -12.79 5.43
C LYS A 54 0.84 -11.28 5.34
N VAL A 55 1.46 -10.84 4.24
CA VAL A 55 1.81 -9.43 4.03
C VAL A 55 0.87 -8.80 3.01
N ILE A 56 0.30 -7.65 3.36
CA ILE A 56 -0.50 -6.83 2.45
C ILE A 56 0.33 -5.65 1.96
N GLY A 57 0.35 -5.44 0.65
CA GLY A 57 0.88 -4.24 0.02
C GLY A 57 -0.26 -3.30 -0.37
N ILE A 58 -0.17 -2.04 0.04
CA ILE A 58 -1.19 -1.04 -0.25
C ILE A 58 -0.55 0.28 -0.65
N PHE A 59 -1.10 0.91 -1.70
CA PHE A 59 -0.85 2.30 -2.02
C PHE A 59 -2.01 3.13 -1.46
N PRO A 60 -1.80 3.84 -0.33
CA PRO A 60 -2.90 4.41 0.43
C PRO A 60 -3.60 5.58 -0.27
N GLU A 61 -2.98 6.21 -1.25
CA GLU A 61 -3.61 7.20 -2.13
C GLU A 61 -4.78 6.61 -2.93
N GLY A 62 -4.74 5.29 -3.20
CA GLY A 62 -5.78 4.56 -3.91
C GLY A 62 -5.94 4.93 -5.38
N THR A 63 -5.11 5.81 -5.92
CA THR A 63 -5.08 6.23 -7.32
C THR A 63 -3.67 6.64 -7.74
N ILE A 64 -3.47 6.88 -9.02
CA ILE A 64 -2.22 7.42 -9.53
C ILE A 64 -2.23 8.93 -9.29
N ASN A 65 -1.22 9.45 -8.60
CA ASN A 65 -1.03 10.88 -8.45
C ASN A 65 -0.65 11.50 -9.79
N ARG A 66 -1.50 12.39 -10.29
CA ARG A 66 -1.31 13.16 -11.54
C ARG A 66 -1.17 14.64 -11.27
N THR A 67 -1.01 15.02 -10.01
CA THR A 67 -0.80 16.40 -9.57
C THR A 67 0.67 16.68 -9.34
N ASP A 68 1.02 17.94 -9.13
CA ASP A 68 2.37 18.35 -8.75
C ASP A 68 2.68 18.11 -7.25
N ASP A 69 1.68 17.70 -6.49
CA ASP A 69 1.84 17.36 -5.08
C ASP A 69 2.71 16.11 -4.90
N LEU A 70 3.49 16.10 -3.85
CA LEU A 70 4.37 14.98 -3.51
C LEU A 70 3.60 13.69 -3.22
N ILE A 71 2.49 13.84 -2.53
CA ILE A 71 1.54 12.75 -2.20
C ILE A 71 0.12 13.30 -2.19
N MET A 72 -0.83 12.47 -2.56
CA MET A 72 -2.25 12.73 -2.39
C MET A 72 -2.74 12.33 -0.99
N PRO A 73 -3.92 12.77 -0.56
CA PRO A 73 -4.50 12.32 0.71
C PRO A 73 -4.62 10.80 0.78
N PHE A 74 -4.23 10.23 1.92
CA PHE A 74 -4.30 8.79 2.14
C PHE A 74 -5.70 8.37 2.57
N LYS A 75 -6.18 7.29 1.98
CA LYS A 75 -7.36 6.59 2.46
C LYS A 75 -7.06 5.89 3.77
N ILE A 76 -8.02 5.88 4.69
CA ILE A 76 -7.88 5.37 6.05
C ILE A 76 -7.70 3.83 6.14
N GLY A 77 -7.90 3.12 5.04
CA GLY A 77 -7.89 1.65 5.00
C GLY A 77 -6.62 1.02 5.56
N ALA A 78 -5.45 1.59 5.30
CA ALA A 78 -4.18 1.04 5.80
C ALA A 78 -4.11 1.05 7.33
N VAL A 79 -4.40 2.18 7.95
CA VAL A 79 -4.37 2.31 9.43
C VAL A 79 -5.49 1.52 10.08
N LYS A 80 -6.66 1.43 9.43
CA LYS A 80 -7.79 0.63 9.91
C LYS A 80 -7.45 -0.86 9.97
N MET A 81 -6.94 -1.44 8.87
CA MET A 81 -6.52 -2.83 8.84
C MET A 81 -5.45 -3.13 9.88
N ALA A 82 -4.43 -2.28 9.98
CA ALA A 82 -3.35 -2.44 10.94
C ALA A 82 -3.85 -2.40 12.39
N LYS A 83 -4.81 -1.52 12.72
CA LYS A 83 -5.43 -1.44 14.04
C LYS A 83 -6.24 -2.69 14.36
N GLU A 84 -7.11 -3.12 13.44
CA GLU A 84 -8.00 -4.28 13.65
C GLU A 84 -7.22 -5.59 13.82
N THR A 85 -6.09 -5.74 13.13
CA THR A 85 -5.27 -6.97 13.19
C THR A 85 -4.06 -6.85 14.11
N ASN A 86 -3.89 -5.72 14.78
CA ASN A 86 -2.71 -5.42 15.60
C ASN A 86 -1.37 -5.67 14.85
N THR A 87 -1.35 -5.42 13.56
CA THR A 87 -0.16 -5.57 12.72
C THR A 87 0.59 -4.25 12.56
N LYS A 88 1.89 -4.34 12.28
CA LYS A 88 2.72 -3.14 12.03
C LYS A 88 2.62 -2.71 10.57
N ILE A 89 2.62 -1.41 10.34
CA ILE A 89 2.80 -0.83 9.00
C ILE A 89 4.30 -0.61 8.77
N VAL A 90 4.81 -1.11 7.64
CA VAL A 90 6.15 -0.81 7.16
C VAL A 90 6.02 0.17 6.00
N PRO A 91 6.19 1.50 6.23
CA PRO A 91 6.11 2.45 5.15
C PRO A 91 7.28 2.27 4.19
N PHE A 92 7.08 2.56 2.92
CA PHE A 92 8.16 2.60 1.94
C PHE A 92 7.95 3.75 0.95
N VAL A 93 9.04 4.21 0.37
CA VAL A 93 9.02 5.23 -0.69
C VAL A 93 9.69 4.68 -1.95
N ILE A 94 9.14 5.07 -3.09
CA ILE A 94 9.67 4.73 -4.41
C ILE A 94 10.18 6.03 -5.04
N THR A 95 11.44 6.05 -5.43
CA THR A 95 12.07 7.21 -6.06
C THR A 95 12.78 6.82 -7.35
N GLY A 96 13.02 7.82 -8.21
CA GLY A 96 13.63 7.61 -9.53
C GLY A 96 12.61 7.58 -10.67
N LYS A 97 13.09 7.43 -11.89
CA LYS A 97 12.27 7.33 -13.10
C LYS A 97 12.41 5.94 -13.70
N TYR A 98 11.30 5.31 -14.02
CA TYR A 98 11.35 4.03 -14.73
C TYR A 98 12.02 4.22 -16.09
N LYS A 99 13.14 3.54 -16.30
CA LYS A 99 13.86 3.49 -17.59
C LYS A 99 14.06 2.04 -17.98
N VAL A 100 13.67 1.70 -19.21
CA VAL A 100 13.93 0.37 -19.78
C VAL A 100 15.43 0.15 -19.82
N PHE A 101 15.89 -1.00 -19.35
CA PHE A 101 17.30 -1.43 -19.30
C PHE A 101 18.25 -0.69 -18.34
N LYS A 102 17.75 0.18 -17.44
CA LYS A 102 18.58 0.81 -16.40
C LYS A 102 17.94 0.67 -15.02
N LYS A 103 18.77 0.36 -14.01
CA LYS A 103 18.36 0.43 -12.60
C LYS A 103 18.17 1.90 -12.22
N SER A 104 16.94 2.39 -12.29
CA SER A 104 16.62 3.81 -12.12
C SER A 104 15.53 4.06 -11.07
N VAL A 105 15.03 2.99 -10.44
CA VAL A 105 14.03 3.05 -9.39
C VAL A 105 14.64 2.50 -8.10
N THR A 106 14.49 3.26 -7.02
CA THR A 106 14.91 2.87 -5.68
C THR A 106 13.68 2.73 -4.79
N ILE A 107 13.60 1.62 -4.06
CA ILE A 107 12.59 1.40 -3.02
C ILE A 107 13.32 1.46 -1.67
N GLU A 108 12.88 2.34 -0.80
CA GLU A 108 13.42 2.47 0.56
C GLU A 108 12.34 2.18 1.58
N PHE A 109 12.58 1.19 2.43
CA PHE A 109 11.69 0.85 3.54
C PHE A 109 12.06 1.66 4.77
N LEU A 110 11.05 2.17 5.47
CA LEU A 110 11.20 2.93 6.70
C LEU A 110 10.97 2.03 7.91
N LYS A 111 11.19 2.59 9.10
CA LYS A 111 10.97 1.85 10.35
C LYS A 111 9.50 1.45 10.49
N PRO A 112 9.22 0.21 10.92
CA PRO A 112 7.85 -0.23 11.21
C PRO A 112 7.19 0.67 12.26
N ILE A 113 5.91 0.98 12.05
CA ILE A 113 5.09 1.75 12.98
C ILE A 113 3.91 0.92 13.47
N GLU A 114 3.54 1.13 14.72
CA GLU A 114 2.35 0.55 15.34
C GLU A 114 1.24 1.61 15.38
N ILE A 115 0.01 1.18 15.18
CA ILE A 115 -1.19 2.01 15.29
C ILE A 115 -1.75 1.83 16.69
N LYS A 116 -1.48 2.79 17.56
CA LYS A 116 -1.84 2.71 18.99
C LYS A 116 -3.13 3.47 19.33
N SER A 117 -3.33 4.61 18.67
CA SER A 117 -4.49 5.47 18.94
C SER A 117 -5.78 4.89 18.37
N GLU A 118 -6.89 5.16 19.05
CA GLU A 118 -8.25 4.93 18.52
C GLU A 118 -8.63 5.98 17.45
N ASP A 119 -7.98 7.15 17.47
CA ASP A 119 -8.17 8.18 16.45
C ASP A 119 -7.39 7.81 15.19
N LEU A 120 -8.03 7.04 14.32
CA LEU A 120 -7.44 6.57 13.07
C LEU A 120 -7.12 7.73 12.10
N THR A 121 -7.81 8.87 12.21
CA THR A 121 -7.53 10.05 11.38
C THR A 121 -6.16 10.61 11.72
N LYS A 122 -5.86 10.79 13.00
CA LYS A 122 -4.53 11.23 13.46
C LYS A 122 -3.42 10.25 13.08
N GLU A 123 -3.67 8.95 13.19
CA GLU A 123 -2.69 7.94 12.80
C GLU A 123 -2.45 7.95 11.27
N ASN A 124 -3.48 8.18 10.49
CA ASN A 124 -3.37 8.33 9.03
C ASN A 124 -2.56 9.57 8.64
N GLU A 125 -2.81 10.72 9.29
CA GLU A 125 -2.03 11.94 9.10
C GLU A 125 -0.56 11.75 9.52
N ARG A 126 -0.32 11.04 10.62
CA ARG A 126 1.03 10.69 11.08
C ARG A 126 1.77 9.86 10.02
N LEU A 127 1.12 8.85 9.45
CA LEU A 127 1.66 8.03 8.36
C LEU A 127 1.99 8.90 7.14
N MET A 128 1.08 9.79 6.73
CA MET A 128 1.30 10.74 5.64
C MET A 128 2.53 11.63 5.89
N LYS A 129 2.65 12.20 7.08
CA LYS A 129 3.79 13.07 7.47
C LYS A 129 5.12 12.33 7.36
N ILE A 130 5.18 11.08 7.81
CA ILE A 130 6.39 10.25 7.73
C ILE A 130 6.82 10.05 6.27
N ILE A 131 5.88 9.66 5.41
CA ILE A 131 6.17 9.41 3.99
C ILE A 131 6.52 10.71 3.26
N ARG A 132 5.77 11.79 3.47
CA ARG A 132 6.02 13.10 2.89
C ARG A 132 7.43 13.59 3.23
N LYS A 133 7.80 13.59 4.51
CA LYS A 133 9.12 14.00 4.98
C LYS A 133 10.23 13.22 4.26
N LYS A 134 10.06 11.90 4.13
CA LYS A 134 11.05 11.06 3.46
C LYS A 134 11.20 11.38 1.97
N LEU A 135 10.09 11.64 1.29
CA LEU A 135 10.11 12.03 -0.12
C LEU A 135 10.74 13.42 -0.32
N GLU A 136 10.51 14.37 0.58
CA GLU A 136 11.15 15.71 0.57
C GLU A 136 12.68 15.61 0.70
N GLU A 137 13.16 14.73 1.60
CA GLU A 137 14.60 14.46 1.77
C GLU A 137 15.25 13.91 0.48
N LYS A 138 14.50 13.17 -0.34
CA LYS A 138 14.98 12.57 -1.59
C LYS A 138 14.91 13.50 -2.81
N ARG A 139 14.20 14.62 -2.70
CA ARG A 139 14.14 15.64 -3.76
C ARG A 139 15.30 16.64 -3.71
N LYS A 140 15.94 16.77 -2.57
CA LYS A 140 17.16 17.57 -2.38
C LYS A 140 18.38 16.84 -2.94
#